data_ece4122f7bc945780264b92c6f0e60dc
#
_entry.id   ece4122f7bc945780264b92c6f0e60dc
#
_cell.length_a   1.000
_cell.length_b   1.000
_cell.length_c   1.000
_cell.angle_alpha   90.00
_cell.angle_beta   90.00
_cell.angle_gamma   90.00
#
_symmetry.space_group_name_H-M   'P 1'
#
loop_
_entity.id
_entity.type
_entity.pdbx_description
1 polymer ?
#
loop_
_entity_poly.entity_id
_entity_poly.type
_entity_poly.pdbx_seq_one_letter_code
_entity_poly.pdbx_strand_id
1 'polypeptide(L)'
;DLHSFPTRRSSDLTSPNELFSLVSIVRTFSGHTVGKVRKAECGMKRYLYLAAGTFLMAAAYKSIYQSVGMVTGGFSGIGVIVNRVTGGVWAGGVPLWITNVTLNVPLFIAAFYIEGKEFIKNTVTGAVLLTLYLAVLPAVPVDAADYLLAAVYGGAACGAGIGLVLKSGFTTGGTDMLGVLLHRFFRQYALASIIQVLDMAVIIAGVLVFGMSVSLYAIIAVYVTALVTDTVLEGTKQARAVWIISDKNEQIAPVVMEKMHRGITRFPASGVYTQQEKSVLLCVVSIKQIPYLKEIVMEIDENSFLIVGDVREVMGNGFVQKLQ
;
A
#
# COMPACT_ATOMS: atom_id res chain seq x y z
N ASP A 1 -6.32 -61.57 -7.97
CA ASP A 1 -4.92 -61.13 -7.89
C ASP A 1 -4.88 -59.61 -7.93
N LEU A 2 -4.80 -59.01 -6.74
CA LEU A 2 -4.71 -57.55 -6.56
C LEU A 2 -3.24 -57.18 -6.52
N HIS A 3 -2.82 -56.40 -7.48
CA HIS A 3 -1.46 -55.92 -7.62
C HIS A 3 -1.11 -54.93 -6.50
N SER A 4 -0.09 -55.26 -5.74
CA SER A 4 0.58 -54.49 -4.73
C SER A 4 1.31 -53.29 -5.34
N PHE A 5 0.98 -52.08 -4.89
CA PHE A 5 1.82 -50.90 -5.10
C PHE A 5 3.08 -50.97 -4.22
N PRO A 6 4.28 -50.73 -4.75
CA PRO A 6 5.48 -50.68 -3.94
C PRO A 6 5.53 -49.39 -3.13
N THR A 7 5.52 -49.53 -1.83
CA THR A 7 5.83 -48.44 -0.87
C THR A 7 7.33 -48.12 -0.99
N ARG A 8 7.67 -47.00 -1.59
CA ARG A 8 9.02 -46.49 -1.62
C ARG A 8 9.37 -45.95 -0.23
N ARG A 9 10.41 -46.51 0.37
CA ARG A 9 10.95 -46.08 1.67
C ARG A 9 11.54 -44.65 1.55
N SER A 10 11.36 -43.88 2.60
CA SER A 10 11.76 -42.48 2.74
C SER A 10 13.30 -42.22 2.85
N SER A 11 14.12 -43.20 2.48
CA SER A 11 15.58 -43.12 2.59
C SER A 11 16.32 -42.76 1.28
N ASP A 12 15.60 -42.60 0.16
CA ASP A 12 16.25 -42.26 -1.14
C ASP A 12 16.04 -40.78 -1.50
N LEU A 13 16.27 -39.89 -0.55
CA LEU A 13 16.38 -38.47 -0.83
C LEU A 13 17.79 -38.19 -1.34
N THR A 14 17.87 -37.98 -2.64
CA THR A 14 19.00 -37.47 -3.41
C THR A 14 19.71 -36.31 -2.69
N SER A 15 21.04 -36.30 -2.84
CA SER A 15 21.94 -35.33 -2.21
C SER A 15 21.53 -33.87 -2.51
N PRO A 16 21.83 -32.91 -1.62
CA PRO A 16 21.50 -31.49 -1.81
C PRO A 16 21.97 -30.90 -3.14
N ASN A 17 22.98 -31.48 -3.77
CA ASN A 17 23.54 -31.04 -5.04
C ASN A 17 22.67 -31.38 -6.27
N GLU A 18 21.86 -32.43 -6.25
CA GLU A 18 20.93 -32.76 -7.34
C GLU A 18 19.68 -31.89 -7.32
N LEU A 19 19.19 -31.51 -6.13
CA LEU A 19 18.12 -30.54 -5.99
C LEU A 19 18.52 -29.15 -6.51
N PHE A 20 19.78 -28.73 -6.29
CA PHE A 20 20.30 -27.48 -6.84
C PHE A 20 20.42 -27.51 -8.37
N SER A 21 20.77 -28.65 -8.97
CA SER A 21 20.88 -28.77 -10.43
C SER A 21 19.50 -28.76 -11.12
N LEU A 22 18.49 -29.42 -10.56
CA LEU A 22 17.13 -29.41 -11.08
C LEU A 22 16.46 -28.02 -10.96
N VAL A 23 16.70 -27.30 -9.87
CA VAL A 23 16.23 -25.92 -9.69
C VAL A 23 16.91 -24.97 -10.67
N SER A 24 18.18 -25.20 -11.03
CA SER A 24 18.89 -24.37 -12.02
C SER A 24 18.41 -24.61 -13.46
N ILE A 25 18.06 -25.85 -13.82
CA ILE A 25 17.57 -26.20 -15.17
C ILE A 25 16.14 -25.69 -15.41
N VAL A 26 15.26 -25.75 -14.41
CA VAL A 26 13.90 -25.18 -14.51
C VAL A 26 13.94 -23.64 -14.59
N ARG A 27 14.98 -23.02 -14.02
CA ARG A 27 15.17 -21.55 -14.06
C ARG A 27 15.59 -21.03 -15.44
N THR A 28 16.22 -21.85 -16.27
CA THR A 28 16.83 -21.40 -17.55
C THR A 28 15.86 -21.49 -18.74
N PHE A 29 14.83 -22.34 -18.72
CA PHE A 29 13.97 -22.57 -19.89
C PHE A 29 12.64 -21.83 -19.92
N SER A 30 12.17 -21.23 -18.83
CA SER A 30 10.83 -20.56 -18.77
C SER A 30 10.88 -19.03 -18.74
N GLY A 31 12.03 -18.37 -18.84
CA GLY A 31 12.20 -16.96 -18.46
C GLY A 31 12.39 -15.93 -19.56
N HIS A 32 12.69 -16.26 -20.80
CA HIS A 32 13.33 -15.25 -21.68
C HIS A 32 12.44 -14.54 -22.72
N THR A 33 11.29 -15.04 -23.09
CA THR A 33 10.51 -14.40 -24.16
C THR A 33 9.19 -13.78 -23.68
N VAL A 34 8.46 -14.41 -22.77
CA VAL A 34 7.18 -13.89 -22.25
C VAL A 34 7.41 -12.77 -21.22
N GLY A 35 8.54 -12.78 -20.53
CA GLY A 35 8.91 -11.79 -19.51
C GLY A 35 9.23 -10.40 -20.08
N LYS A 36 9.73 -10.28 -21.31
CA LYS A 36 10.13 -8.98 -21.89
C LYS A 36 8.95 -8.13 -22.32
N VAL A 37 7.92 -8.72 -22.94
CA VAL A 37 6.74 -7.96 -23.40
C VAL A 37 5.89 -7.52 -22.21
N ARG A 38 5.70 -8.40 -21.22
CA ARG A 38 4.96 -8.08 -19.99
C ARG A 38 5.69 -7.06 -19.09
N LYS A 39 7.02 -7.03 -19.12
CA LYS A 39 7.83 -6.01 -18.42
C LYS A 39 7.74 -4.63 -19.06
N ALA A 40 7.62 -4.53 -20.37
CA ALA A 40 7.52 -3.24 -21.08
C ALA A 40 6.17 -2.56 -20.85
N GLU A 41 5.05 -3.29 -20.91
CA GLU A 41 3.72 -2.74 -20.58
C GLU A 41 3.57 -2.42 -19.09
N CYS A 42 4.17 -3.21 -18.21
CA CYS A 42 4.25 -2.92 -16.79
C CYS A 42 5.09 -1.67 -16.52
N GLY A 43 6.15 -1.44 -17.31
CA GLY A 43 7.02 -0.27 -17.21
C GLY A 43 6.30 1.04 -17.49
N MET A 44 5.56 1.14 -18.59
CA MET A 44 4.84 2.36 -18.98
C MET A 44 3.75 2.75 -17.99
N LYS A 45 2.98 1.79 -17.49
CA LYS A 45 1.97 2.02 -16.46
C LYS A 45 2.58 2.54 -15.15
N ARG A 46 3.76 2.05 -14.77
CA ARG A 46 4.48 2.52 -13.57
C ARG A 46 4.85 4.00 -13.68
N TYR A 47 5.40 4.42 -14.81
CA TYR A 47 5.75 5.84 -15.03
C TYR A 47 4.51 6.73 -15.14
N LEU A 48 3.40 6.25 -15.69
CA LEU A 48 2.13 6.97 -15.71
C LEU A 48 1.57 7.19 -14.29
N TYR A 49 1.58 6.17 -13.44
CA TYR A 49 1.19 6.31 -12.04
C TYR A 49 2.11 7.27 -11.28
N LEU A 50 3.42 7.20 -11.53
CA LEU A 50 4.38 8.14 -10.97
C LEU A 50 4.08 9.58 -11.38
N ALA A 51 3.87 9.83 -12.68
CA ALA A 51 3.59 11.16 -13.20
C ALA A 51 2.26 11.72 -12.66
N ALA A 52 1.20 10.93 -12.69
CA ALA A 52 -0.10 11.33 -12.13
C ALA A 52 -0.04 11.56 -10.62
N GLY A 53 0.66 10.69 -9.90
CA GLY A 53 0.79 10.80 -8.44
C GLY A 53 1.59 12.03 -8.02
N THR A 54 2.75 12.27 -8.63
CA THR A 54 3.58 13.46 -8.33
C THR A 54 2.90 14.76 -8.76
N PHE A 55 2.11 14.75 -9.84
CA PHE A 55 1.29 15.89 -10.23
C PHE A 55 0.23 16.24 -9.19
N LEU A 56 -0.54 15.23 -8.70
CA LEU A 56 -1.55 15.43 -7.65
C LEU A 56 -0.92 15.97 -6.36
N MET A 57 0.23 15.42 -5.96
CA MET A 57 0.96 15.91 -4.79
C MET A 57 1.39 17.36 -4.97
N ALA A 58 2.01 17.71 -6.11
CA ALA A 58 2.46 19.06 -6.38
C ALA A 58 1.30 20.07 -6.44
N ALA A 59 0.17 19.68 -7.02
CA ALA A 59 -1.03 20.49 -7.05
C ALA A 59 -1.59 20.73 -5.64
N ALA A 60 -1.67 19.69 -4.80
CA ALA A 60 -2.11 19.82 -3.42
C ALA A 60 -1.18 20.76 -2.61
N TYR A 61 0.13 20.56 -2.71
CA TYR A 61 1.10 21.39 -1.98
C TYR A 61 1.06 22.85 -2.41
N LYS A 62 1.03 23.11 -3.70
CA LYS A 62 1.19 24.46 -4.23
C LYS A 62 -0.09 25.27 -4.23
N SER A 63 -1.22 24.64 -4.56
CA SER A 63 -2.50 25.35 -4.69
C SER A 63 -3.32 25.35 -3.40
N ILE A 64 -3.19 24.31 -2.57
CA ILE A 64 -4.00 24.20 -1.35
C ILE A 64 -3.17 24.53 -0.11
N TYR A 65 -2.14 23.75 0.16
CA TYR A 65 -1.43 23.89 1.44
C TYR A 65 -0.60 25.17 1.55
N GLN A 66 0.07 25.57 0.46
CA GLN A 66 0.84 26.81 0.46
C GLN A 66 -0.06 28.04 0.61
N SER A 67 -1.24 28.06 -0.03
CA SER A 67 -2.17 29.22 0.01
C SER A 67 -2.74 29.45 1.41
N VAL A 68 -3.05 28.38 2.14
CA VAL A 68 -3.61 28.47 3.50
C VAL A 68 -2.54 28.40 4.61
N GLY A 69 -1.25 28.23 4.24
CA GLY A 69 -0.16 28.08 5.21
C GLY A 69 -0.24 26.80 6.03
N MET A 70 -0.80 25.72 5.48
CA MET A 70 -0.96 24.45 6.18
C MET A 70 0.28 23.57 6.03
N VAL A 71 0.84 23.12 7.14
CA VAL A 71 2.03 22.28 7.21
C VAL A 71 1.60 20.83 7.50
N THR A 72 1.59 20.00 6.47
CA THR A 72 1.09 18.61 6.55
C THR A 72 2.18 17.55 6.80
N GLY A 73 3.33 17.96 7.36
CA GLY A 73 4.47 17.07 7.53
C GLY A 73 5.34 16.99 6.27
N GLY A 74 6.32 16.11 6.29
CA GLY A 74 7.21 15.89 5.17
C GLY A 74 8.18 17.05 4.87
N PHE A 75 9.08 16.82 3.91
CA PHE A 75 9.97 17.89 3.43
C PHE A 75 9.21 19.01 2.72
N SER A 76 8.08 18.70 2.11
CA SER A 76 7.20 19.71 1.53
C SER A 76 6.57 20.60 2.60
N GLY A 77 6.25 20.05 3.78
CA GLY A 77 5.80 20.82 4.94
C GLY A 77 6.90 21.76 5.47
N ILE A 78 8.14 21.27 5.56
CA ILE A 78 9.30 22.12 5.88
C ILE A 78 9.43 23.23 4.82
N GLY A 79 9.20 22.91 3.53
CA GLY A 79 9.21 23.89 2.46
C GLY A 79 8.20 25.02 2.67
N VAL A 80 6.99 24.72 3.14
CA VAL A 80 5.94 25.71 3.46
C VAL A 80 6.39 26.60 4.63
N ILE A 81 7.00 26.02 5.67
CA ILE A 81 7.56 26.76 6.80
C ILE A 81 8.65 27.72 6.33
N VAL A 82 9.64 27.21 5.58
CA VAL A 82 10.76 28.00 5.06
C VAL A 82 10.26 29.13 4.16
N ASN A 83 9.33 28.83 3.24
CA ASN A 83 8.73 29.85 2.37
C ASN A 83 8.12 31.00 3.19
N ARG A 84 7.38 30.69 4.24
CA ARG A 84 6.72 31.69 5.09
C ARG A 84 7.73 32.55 5.87
N VAL A 85 8.72 31.88 6.52
CA VAL A 85 9.73 32.58 7.35
C VAL A 85 10.63 33.47 6.50
N THR A 86 10.96 33.06 5.28
CA THR A 86 11.85 33.81 4.37
C THR A 86 11.12 34.88 3.55
N GLY A 87 9.80 34.93 3.63
CA GLY A 87 8.97 35.90 2.86
C GLY A 87 9.28 37.37 3.14
N GLY A 88 9.87 37.69 4.31
CA GLY A 88 10.33 39.02 4.64
C GLY A 88 11.72 39.39 4.08
N VAL A 89 12.52 38.42 3.66
CA VAL A 89 13.89 38.62 3.15
C VAL A 89 13.97 38.44 1.66
N TRP A 90 13.17 37.53 1.09
CA TRP A 90 13.10 37.22 -0.33
C TRP A 90 11.66 37.48 -0.85
N ALA A 91 11.53 38.26 -1.88
CA ALA A 91 10.21 38.58 -2.43
C ALA A 91 9.44 37.30 -2.81
N GLY A 92 8.40 36.96 -2.03
CA GLY A 92 7.64 35.73 -2.15
C GLY A 92 8.18 34.51 -1.39
N GLY A 93 9.24 34.64 -0.61
CA GLY A 93 9.87 33.54 0.14
C GLY A 93 10.66 32.56 -0.72
N VAL A 94 11.43 31.67 -0.09
CA VAL A 94 12.15 30.61 -0.80
C VAL A 94 11.14 29.64 -1.42
N PRO A 95 11.17 29.40 -2.74
CA PRO A 95 10.25 28.47 -3.38
C PRO A 95 10.34 27.04 -2.82
N LEU A 96 9.20 26.32 -2.76
CA LEU A 96 9.12 24.96 -2.21
C LEU A 96 10.09 23.99 -2.88
N TRP A 97 10.30 24.13 -4.19
CA TRP A 97 11.19 23.24 -4.94
C TRP A 97 12.66 23.38 -4.51
N ILE A 98 13.11 24.60 -4.15
CA ILE A 98 14.49 24.83 -3.68
C ILE A 98 14.68 24.11 -2.34
N THR A 99 13.75 24.29 -1.39
CA THR A 99 13.81 23.62 -0.09
C THR A 99 13.78 22.11 -0.26
N ASN A 100 12.90 21.61 -1.13
CA ASN A 100 12.80 20.16 -1.40
C ASN A 100 14.11 19.59 -1.96
N VAL A 101 14.74 20.24 -2.92
CA VAL A 101 16.06 19.83 -3.46
C VAL A 101 17.12 19.85 -2.36
N THR A 102 17.22 20.96 -1.64
CA THR A 102 18.26 21.17 -0.60
C THR A 102 18.20 20.09 0.49
N LEU A 103 16.99 19.70 0.92
CA LEU A 103 16.81 18.67 1.94
C LEU A 103 17.02 17.25 1.40
N ASN A 104 16.62 17.00 0.14
CA ASN A 104 16.74 15.68 -0.46
C ASN A 104 18.17 15.33 -0.88
N VAL A 105 19.01 16.29 -1.31
CA VAL A 105 20.38 16.02 -1.75
C VAL A 105 21.22 15.28 -0.68
N PRO A 106 21.35 15.78 0.57
CA PRO A 106 22.10 15.06 1.61
C PRO A 106 21.48 13.70 1.92
N LEU A 107 20.14 13.59 1.86
CA LEU A 107 19.44 12.36 2.12
C LEU A 107 19.69 11.31 1.02
N PHE A 108 19.75 11.72 -0.25
CA PHE A 108 20.13 10.83 -1.36
C PHE A 108 21.56 10.33 -1.23
N ILE A 109 22.47 11.17 -0.79
CA ILE A 109 23.87 10.77 -0.55
C ILE A 109 23.89 9.69 0.55
N ALA A 110 23.21 9.92 1.67
CA ALA A 110 23.12 8.93 2.75
C ALA A 110 22.48 7.61 2.28
N ALA A 111 21.35 7.69 1.56
CA ALA A 111 20.65 6.54 1.03
C ALA A 111 21.48 5.74 0.02
N PHE A 112 22.33 6.41 -0.76
CA PHE A 112 23.22 5.74 -1.71
C PHE A 112 24.18 4.77 -1.01
N TYR A 113 24.73 5.15 0.12
CA TYR A 113 25.62 4.31 0.90
C TYR A 113 24.91 3.19 1.66
N ILE A 114 23.62 3.40 2.01
CA ILE A 114 22.87 2.50 2.88
C ILE A 114 22.04 1.48 2.08
N GLU A 115 21.28 1.90 1.08
CA GLU A 115 20.30 1.07 0.35
C GLU A 115 20.75 0.63 -1.04
N GLY A 116 21.75 1.29 -1.61
CA GLY A 116 22.33 0.92 -2.90
C GLY A 116 21.66 1.59 -4.11
N LYS A 117 22.22 1.28 -5.30
CA LYS A 117 21.96 2.04 -6.55
C LYS A 117 20.53 1.92 -7.09
N GLU A 118 19.87 0.76 -6.97
CA GLU A 118 18.52 0.57 -7.53
C GLU A 118 17.44 1.34 -6.77
N PHE A 119 17.53 1.33 -5.45
CA PHE A 119 16.62 2.10 -4.61
C PHE A 119 16.69 3.59 -4.92
N ILE A 120 17.90 4.12 -5.02
CA ILE A 120 18.12 5.54 -5.31
C ILE A 120 17.63 5.93 -6.68
N LYS A 121 17.89 5.13 -7.71
CA LYS A 121 17.40 5.44 -9.07
C LYS A 121 15.89 5.68 -9.08
N ASN A 122 15.12 4.84 -8.42
CA ASN A 122 13.67 4.99 -8.36
C ASN A 122 13.28 6.22 -7.53
N THR A 123 13.89 6.42 -6.38
CA THR A 123 13.61 7.55 -5.48
C THR A 123 13.98 8.89 -6.12
N VAL A 124 15.16 8.99 -6.74
CA VAL A 124 15.59 10.20 -7.45
C VAL A 124 14.65 10.54 -8.61
N THR A 125 14.19 9.53 -9.37
CA THR A 125 13.24 9.75 -10.47
C THR A 125 11.94 10.37 -9.94
N GLY A 126 11.38 9.85 -8.85
CA GLY A 126 10.16 10.40 -8.24
C GLY A 126 10.37 11.79 -7.67
N ALA A 127 11.48 12.02 -6.97
CA ALA A 127 11.80 13.32 -6.38
C ALA A 127 12.05 14.40 -7.44
N VAL A 128 12.77 14.07 -8.50
CA VAL A 128 13.00 15.00 -9.63
C VAL A 128 11.68 15.38 -10.29
N LEU A 129 10.80 14.40 -10.51
CA LEU A 129 9.51 14.67 -11.14
C LEU A 129 8.60 15.53 -10.25
N LEU A 130 8.53 15.22 -8.95
CA LEU A 130 7.80 16.07 -7.99
C LEU A 130 8.36 17.48 -7.94
N THR A 131 9.68 17.62 -7.87
CA THR A 131 10.36 18.93 -7.84
C THR A 131 10.08 19.73 -9.13
N LEU A 132 10.10 19.06 -10.28
CA LEU A 132 9.76 19.68 -11.55
C LEU A 132 8.32 20.22 -11.56
N TYR A 133 7.36 19.42 -11.09
CA TYR A 133 5.98 19.90 -10.98
C TYR A 133 5.83 21.04 -9.98
N LEU A 134 6.51 20.99 -8.83
CA LEU A 134 6.54 22.09 -7.88
C LEU A 134 7.14 23.38 -8.47
N ALA A 135 8.10 23.27 -9.39
CA ALA A 135 8.69 24.42 -10.06
C ALA A 135 7.76 24.99 -11.14
N VAL A 136 7.19 24.14 -12.00
CA VAL A 136 6.46 24.53 -13.21
C VAL A 136 5.00 24.88 -12.96
N LEU A 137 4.31 24.15 -12.08
CA LEU A 137 2.89 24.43 -11.81
C LEU A 137 2.70 25.84 -11.28
N PRO A 138 1.74 26.62 -11.83
CA PRO A 138 1.39 27.90 -11.23
C PRO A 138 0.74 27.66 -9.85
N ALA A 139 0.98 28.55 -8.92
CA ALA A 139 0.20 28.61 -7.69
C ALA A 139 -1.17 29.18 -8.05
N VAL A 140 -2.16 28.32 -8.21
CA VAL A 140 -3.56 28.74 -8.32
C VAL A 140 -4.11 28.76 -6.89
N PRO A 141 -4.18 29.92 -6.22
CA PRO A 141 -4.70 29.97 -4.87
C PRO A 141 -6.16 29.53 -4.90
N VAL A 142 -6.43 28.42 -4.26
CA VAL A 142 -7.81 28.06 -3.93
C VAL A 142 -8.19 28.99 -2.78
N ASP A 143 -9.25 29.77 -2.98
CA ASP A 143 -9.78 30.67 -1.96
C ASP A 143 -10.42 29.81 -0.86
N ALA A 144 -9.58 29.12 -0.11
CA ALA A 144 -9.96 28.25 0.96
C ALA A 144 -10.08 29.12 2.25
N ALA A 145 -11.15 29.90 2.33
CA ALA A 145 -11.55 30.53 3.59
C ALA A 145 -11.82 29.47 4.68
N ASP A 146 -11.92 28.20 4.30
CA ASP A 146 -12.21 27.08 5.18
C ASP A 146 -11.03 26.09 5.24
N TYR A 147 -10.31 26.13 6.36
CA TYR A 147 -9.19 25.21 6.64
C TYR A 147 -9.60 23.74 6.63
N LEU A 148 -10.87 23.43 6.97
CA LEU A 148 -11.37 22.06 6.95
C LEU A 148 -11.47 21.53 5.52
N LEU A 149 -11.99 22.34 4.59
CA LEU A 149 -12.04 21.98 3.18
C LEU A 149 -10.62 21.77 2.63
N ALA A 150 -9.69 22.66 2.95
CA ALA A 150 -8.29 22.52 2.56
C ALA A 150 -7.66 21.24 3.13
N ALA A 151 -7.94 20.89 4.38
CA ALA A 151 -7.46 19.68 5.02
C ALA A 151 -7.99 18.41 4.33
N VAL A 152 -9.29 18.35 4.06
CA VAL A 152 -9.94 17.17 3.48
C VAL A 152 -9.56 17.00 2.00
N TYR A 153 -9.75 18.01 1.17
CA TYR A 153 -9.48 17.91 -0.27
C TYR A 153 -7.97 17.87 -0.57
N GLY A 154 -7.18 18.66 0.15
CA GLY A 154 -5.72 18.61 0.07
C GLY A 154 -5.18 17.26 0.52
N GLY A 155 -5.70 16.73 1.64
CA GLY A 155 -5.37 15.40 2.15
C GLY A 155 -5.73 14.29 1.16
N ALA A 156 -6.92 14.36 0.58
CA ALA A 156 -7.36 13.38 -0.41
C ALA A 156 -6.50 13.41 -1.69
N ALA A 157 -6.20 14.60 -2.22
CA ALA A 157 -5.37 14.73 -3.41
C ALA A 157 -3.92 14.30 -3.15
N CYS A 158 -3.35 14.71 -2.02
CA CYS A 158 -2.00 14.31 -1.61
C CYS A 158 -1.92 12.80 -1.36
N GLY A 159 -2.88 12.24 -0.62
CA GLY A 159 -2.94 10.80 -0.33
C GLY A 159 -3.11 9.93 -1.57
N ALA A 160 -3.98 10.35 -2.51
CA ALA A 160 -4.11 9.69 -3.80
C ALA A 160 -2.78 9.75 -4.58
N GLY A 161 -2.11 10.90 -4.56
CA GLY A 161 -0.80 11.10 -5.18
C GLY A 161 0.26 10.17 -4.60
N ILE A 162 0.43 10.15 -3.28
CA ILE A 162 1.38 9.28 -2.57
C ILE A 162 1.07 7.81 -2.86
N GLY A 163 -0.21 7.41 -2.77
CA GLY A 163 -0.64 6.05 -3.05
C GLY A 163 -0.30 5.58 -4.46
N LEU A 164 -0.48 6.43 -5.49
CA LEU A 164 -0.10 6.13 -6.86
C LEU A 164 1.42 5.99 -7.04
N VAL A 165 2.20 6.89 -6.43
CA VAL A 165 3.67 6.83 -6.46
C VAL A 165 4.16 5.54 -5.82
N LEU A 166 3.71 5.21 -4.62
CA LEU A 166 4.10 3.98 -3.92
C LEU A 166 3.66 2.73 -4.68
N LYS A 167 2.44 2.72 -5.24
CA LYS A 167 1.93 1.61 -6.08
C LYS A 167 2.77 1.38 -7.33
N SER A 168 3.39 2.43 -7.84
CA SER A 168 4.33 2.34 -8.98
C SER A 168 5.72 1.79 -8.59
N GLY A 169 6.00 1.63 -7.29
CA GLY A 169 7.29 1.18 -6.75
C GLY A 169 8.36 2.27 -6.77
N PHE A 170 7.93 3.53 -6.79
CA PHE A 170 8.79 4.71 -6.63
C PHE A 170 8.52 5.37 -5.29
N THR A 171 9.39 6.29 -4.88
CA THR A 171 9.18 7.20 -3.77
C THR A 171 9.57 8.62 -4.20
N THR A 172 9.06 9.63 -3.51
CA THR A 172 9.37 11.03 -3.82
C THR A 172 10.53 11.58 -3.01
N GLY A 173 11.21 10.74 -2.24
CA GLY A 173 12.18 11.20 -1.24
C GLY A 173 11.47 11.77 0.00
N GLY A 174 12.07 12.76 0.65
CA GLY A 174 11.46 13.40 1.82
C GLY A 174 11.50 12.54 3.07
N THR A 175 10.51 12.76 3.97
CA THR A 175 10.40 12.01 5.24
C THR A 175 10.15 10.53 5.04
N ASP A 176 9.51 10.12 3.93
CA ASP A 176 9.31 8.71 3.62
C ASP A 176 10.65 7.97 3.46
N MET A 177 11.57 8.56 2.70
CA MET A 177 12.91 8.00 2.52
C MET A 177 13.73 8.08 3.81
N LEU A 178 13.63 9.18 4.54
CA LEU A 178 14.26 9.30 5.86
C LEU A 178 13.72 8.24 6.82
N GLY A 179 12.41 7.97 6.79
CA GLY A 179 11.76 6.90 7.54
C GLY A 179 12.33 5.52 7.19
N VAL A 180 12.53 5.21 5.89
CA VAL A 180 13.14 3.94 5.46
C VAL A 180 14.57 3.81 5.98
N LEU A 181 15.37 4.87 5.91
CA LEU A 181 16.74 4.87 6.44
C LEU A 181 16.76 4.67 7.96
N LEU A 182 15.90 5.37 8.70
CA LEU A 182 15.79 5.23 10.15
C LEU A 182 15.26 3.86 10.57
N HIS A 183 14.33 3.30 9.83
CA HIS A 183 13.79 1.96 10.09
C HIS A 183 14.88 0.88 10.08
N ARG A 184 15.97 1.08 9.35
CA ARG A 184 17.13 0.17 9.38
C ARG A 184 17.81 0.11 10.75
N PHE A 185 17.82 1.23 11.46
CA PHE A 185 18.38 1.34 12.81
C PHE A 185 17.35 0.97 13.88
N PHE A 186 16.08 1.26 13.63
CA PHE A 186 14.96 1.07 14.56
C PHE A 186 13.97 0.01 14.05
N ARG A 187 14.45 -1.19 13.74
CA ARG A 187 13.65 -2.30 13.17
C ARG A 187 12.49 -2.77 14.02
N GLN A 188 12.50 -2.46 15.31
CA GLN A 188 11.44 -2.82 16.27
C GLN A 188 10.15 -1.99 16.09
N TYR A 189 10.22 -0.85 15.44
CA TYR A 189 9.07 0.01 15.18
C TYR A 189 8.59 -0.16 13.74
N ALA A 190 7.29 -0.07 13.51
CA ALA A 190 6.73 -0.08 12.17
C ALA A 190 7.21 1.16 11.38
N LEU A 191 7.51 0.99 10.09
CA LEU A 191 7.95 2.09 9.22
C LEU A 191 6.98 3.28 9.25
N ALA A 192 5.67 3.00 9.19
CA ALA A 192 4.63 4.02 9.26
C ALA A 192 4.71 4.85 10.56
N SER A 193 5.01 4.21 11.70
CA SER A 193 5.15 4.92 12.98
C SER A 193 6.35 5.87 12.99
N ILE A 194 7.46 5.47 12.37
CA ILE A 194 8.65 6.34 12.25
C ILE A 194 8.33 7.57 11.40
N ILE A 195 7.68 7.37 10.25
CA ILE A 195 7.26 8.46 9.37
C ILE A 195 6.29 9.40 10.08
N GLN A 196 5.30 8.85 10.80
CA GLN A 196 4.34 9.66 11.58
C GLN A 196 5.02 10.53 12.66
N VAL A 197 6.03 10.00 13.34
CA VAL A 197 6.80 10.78 14.33
C VAL A 197 7.55 11.93 13.65
N LEU A 198 8.17 11.67 12.50
CA LEU A 198 8.86 12.72 11.72
C LEU A 198 7.88 13.80 11.24
N ASP A 199 6.74 13.40 10.71
CA ASP A 199 5.72 14.34 10.24
C ASP A 199 5.11 15.14 11.39
N MET A 200 4.89 14.51 12.54
CA MET A 200 4.42 15.21 13.75
C MET A 200 5.42 16.25 14.23
N ALA A 201 6.72 15.96 14.19
CA ALA A 201 7.76 16.94 14.54
C ALA A 201 7.72 18.17 13.60
N VAL A 202 7.48 17.95 12.30
CA VAL A 202 7.32 19.04 11.31
C VAL A 202 6.06 19.86 11.59
N ILE A 203 4.93 19.20 11.93
CA ILE A 203 3.69 19.89 12.29
C ILE A 203 3.85 20.72 13.55
N ILE A 204 4.53 20.20 14.57
CA ILE A 204 4.82 20.95 15.80
C ILE A 204 5.66 22.20 15.49
N ALA A 205 6.68 22.08 14.63
CA ALA A 205 7.42 23.24 14.15
C ALA A 205 6.52 24.24 13.41
N GLY A 206 5.53 23.73 12.65
CA GLY A 206 4.52 24.56 11.98
C GLY A 206 3.65 25.37 12.93
N VAL A 207 3.37 24.88 14.14
CA VAL A 207 2.61 25.60 15.17
C VAL A 207 3.25 26.96 15.50
N LEU A 208 4.58 26.98 15.59
CA LEU A 208 5.34 28.19 15.91
C LEU A 208 5.25 29.26 14.83
N VAL A 209 5.01 28.87 13.58
CA VAL A 209 5.00 29.78 12.41
C VAL A 209 3.58 30.17 12.00
N PHE A 210 2.66 29.23 12.03
CA PHE A 210 1.29 29.41 11.52
C PHE A 210 0.20 29.45 12.60
N GLY A 211 0.59 29.16 13.84
CA GLY A 211 -0.30 29.13 14.98
C GLY A 211 -1.06 27.80 15.15
N MET A 212 -1.71 27.67 16.30
CA MET A 212 -2.33 26.42 16.75
C MET A 212 -3.48 25.99 15.86
N SER A 213 -4.36 26.92 15.45
CA SER A 213 -5.56 26.59 14.67
C SER A 213 -5.24 25.90 13.34
N VAL A 214 -4.32 26.47 12.56
CA VAL A 214 -3.93 25.91 11.26
C VAL A 214 -3.26 24.54 11.42
N SER A 215 -2.45 24.38 12.46
CA SER A 215 -1.75 23.12 12.74
C SER A 215 -2.69 21.99 13.19
N LEU A 216 -3.79 22.31 13.88
CA LEU A 216 -4.83 21.33 14.21
C LEU A 216 -5.52 20.79 12.94
N TYR A 217 -5.81 21.67 11.97
CA TYR A 217 -6.33 21.23 10.66
C TYR A 217 -5.29 20.43 9.86
N ALA A 218 -4.02 20.72 10.04
CA ALA A 218 -2.95 19.93 9.42
C ALA A 218 -2.94 18.46 9.91
N ILE A 219 -3.25 18.20 11.18
CA ILE A 219 -3.43 16.84 11.70
C ILE A 219 -4.56 16.11 10.96
N ILE A 220 -5.69 16.80 10.72
CA ILE A 220 -6.81 16.24 9.94
C ILE A 220 -6.32 15.93 8.50
N ALA A 221 -5.58 16.85 7.88
CA ALA A 221 -5.05 16.65 6.54
C ALA A 221 -4.14 15.40 6.46
N VAL A 222 -3.24 15.22 7.44
CA VAL A 222 -2.36 14.05 7.51
C VAL A 222 -3.15 12.76 7.70
N TYR A 223 -4.18 12.78 8.55
CA TYR A 223 -5.06 11.62 8.74
C TYR A 223 -5.80 11.24 7.46
N VAL A 224 -6.39 12.22 6.75
CA VAL A 224 -7.07 11.99 5.46
C VAL A 224 -6.07 11.49 4.41
N THR A 225 -4.86 12.07 4.38
CA THR A 225 -3.78 11.63 3.49
C THR A 225 -3.45 10.15 3.71
N ALA A 226 -3.25 9.73 4.95
CA ALA A 226 -2.97 8.34 5.30
C ALA A 226 -4.12 7.41 4.87
N LEU A 227 -5.36 7.76 5.21
CA LEU A 227 -6.55 6.97 4.86
C LEU A 227 -6.69 6.75 3.35
N VAL A 228 -6.50 7.81 2.56
CA VAL A 228 -6.59 7.73 1.09
C VAL A 228 -5.40 6.98 0.50
N THR A 229 -4.19 7.20 1.05
CA THR A 229 -2.99 6.46 0.63
C THR A 229 -3.18 4.97 0.81
N ASP A 230 -3.62 4.52 1.98
CA ASP A 230 -3.89 3.11 2.27
C ASP A 230 -4.96 2.55 1.34
N THR A 231 -6.04 3.29 1.13
CA THR A 231 -7.12 2.89 0.19
C THR A 231 -6.60 2.69 -1.24
N VAL A 232 -5.71 3.56 -1.72
CA VAL A 232 -5.11 3.44 -3.06
C VAL A 232 -4.11 2.29 -3.14
N LEU A 233 -3.34 2.06 -2.08
CA LEU A 233 -2.34 0.98 -2.01
C LEU A 233 -3.00 -0.39 -1.92
N GLU A 234 -3.88 -0.57 -0.95
CA GLU A 234 -4.56 -1.85 -0.72
C GLU A 234 -5.56 -2.16 -1.83
N GLY A 235 -6.15 -1.12 -2.41
CA GLY A 235 -7.20 -1.25 -3.42
C GLY A 235 -8.44 -1.94 -2.86
N THR A 236 -9.34 -2.32 -3.75
CA THR A 236 -10.60 -3.02 -3.39
C THR A 236 -10.43 -4.53 -3.16
N LYS A 237 -9.20 -5.03 -3.00
CA LYS A 237 -8.91 -6.45 -2.84
C LYS A 237 -8.93 -6.89 -1.37
N GLN A 238 -9.91 -6.41 -0.62
CA GLN A 238 -10.12 -6.93 0.73
C GLN A 238 -10.74 -8.31 0.62
N ALA A 239 -10.00 -9.32 1.04
CA ALA A 239 -10.51 -10.67 1.19
C ALA A 239 -11.27 -10.79 2.52
N ARG A 240 -12.25 -11.67 2.55
CA ARG A 240 -13.02 -12.01 3.75
C ARG A 240 -12.97 -13.51 3.95
N ALA A 241 -12.75 -13.95 5.16
CA ALA A 241 -12.97 -15.33 5.54
C ALA A 241 -14.44 -15.51 5.91
N VAL A 242 -15.10 -16.44 5.25
CA VAL A 242 -16.48 -16.80 5.55
C VAL A 242 -16.51 -18.20 6.11
N TRP A 243 -16.96 -18.31 7.36
CA TRP A 243 -17.21 -19.57 8.01
C TRP A 243 -18.69 -19.93 7.83
N ILE A 244 -18.97 -21.12 7.28
CA ILE A 244 -20.31 -21.59 7.00
C ILE A 244 -20.56 -22.78 7.90
N ILE A 245 -21.57 -22.68 8.74
CA ILE A 245 -22.02 -23.72 9.68
C ILE A 245 -23.41 -24.15 9.21
N SER A 246 -23.54 -25.36 8.69
CA SER A 246 -24.77 -25.90 8.14
C SER A 246 -24.76 -27.42 8.28
N ASP A 247 -25.95 -28.00 8.36
CA ASP A 247 -26.10 -29.46 8.33
C ASP A 247 -26.04 -30.00 6.87
N LYS A 248 -26.15 -29.09 5.86
CA LYS A 248 -26.06 -29.43 4.43
C LYS A 248 -24.72 -29.05 3.78
N ASN A 249 -23.64 -29.04 4.54
CA ASN A 249 -22.31 -28.65 4.07
C ASN A 249 -21.80 -29.47 2.88
N GLU A 250 -22.22 -30.73 2.75
CA GLU A 250 -21.87 -31.60 1.62
C GLU A 250 -22.51 -31.15 0.30
N GLN A 251 -23.65 -30.50 0.38
CA GLN A 251 -24.33 -29.93 -0.81
C GLN A 251 -23.80 -28.51 -1.12
N ILE A 252 -23.48 -27.73 -0.09
CA ILE A 252 -22.99 -26.35 -0.24
C ILE A 252 -21.61 -26.31 -0.88
N ALA A 253 -20.68 -27.16 -0.41
CA ALA A 253 -19.29 -27.10 -0.84
C ALA A 253 -19.09 -27.26 -2.36
N PRO A 254 -19.66 -28.29 -3.05
CA PRO A 254 -19.48 -28.44 -4.48
C PRO A 254 -20.11 -27.28 -5.28
N VAL A 255 -21.28 -26.79 -4.88
CA VAL A 255 -21.95 -25.68 -5.58
C VAL A 255 -21.15 -24.39 -5.51
N VAL A 256 -20.58 -24.08 -4.34
CA VAL A 256 -19.72 -22.89 -4.19
C VAL A 256 -18.42 -23.03 -4.97
N MET A 257 -17.80 -24.23 -4.98
CA MET A 257 -16.59 -24.47 -5.77
C MET A 257 -16.85 -24.33 -7.26
N GLU A 258 -17.97 -24.85 -7.76
CA GLU A 258 -18.33 -24.78 -9.17
C GLU A 258 -18.74 -23.37 -9.61
N LYS A 259 -19.67 -22.71 -8.89
CA LYS A 259 -20.20 -21.40 -9.27
C LYS A 259 -19.24 -20.24 -9.01
N MET A 260 -18.41 -20.33 -7.98
CA MET A 260 -17.53 -19.22 -7.57
C MET A 260 -16.05 -19.44 -7.88
N HIS A 261 -15.67 -20.64 -8.29
CA HIS A 261 -14.27 -21.05 -8.52
C HIS A 261 -13.36 -20.71 -7.32
N ARG A 262 -13.86 -21.01 -6.10
CA ARG A 262 -13.17 -20.77 -4.84
C ARG A 262 -12.92 -22.06 -4.08
N GLY A 263 -11.72 -22.18 -3.52
CA GLY A 263 -11.38 -23.28 -2.63
C GLY A 263 -12.19 -23.22 -1.33
N ILE A 264 -12.61 -24.39 -0.84
CA ILE A 264 -13.26 -24.52 0.46
C ILE A 264 -12.45 -25.51 1.31
N THR A 265 -12.27 -25.16 2.57
CA THR A 265 -11.66 -26.05 3.55
C THR A 265 -12.71 -26.48 4.56
N ARG A 266 -12.81 -27.78 4.83
CA ARG A 266 -13.70 -28.35 5.83
C ARG A 266 -12.94 -28.56 7.13
N PHE A 267 -13.55 -28.13 8.23
CA PHE A 267 -13.07 -28.40 9.59
C PHE A 267 -14.08 -29.28 10.32
N PRO A 268 -13.64 -30.35 11.00
CA PRO A 268 -14.50 -31.09 11.92
C PRO A 268 -14.82 -30.20 13.11
N ALA A 269 -16.07 -30.21 13.56
CA ALA A 269 -16.54 -29.47 14.71
C ALA A 269 -17.61 -30.28 15.46
N SER A 270 -17.87 -29.96 16.71
CA SER A 270 -18.97 -30.54 17.48
C SER A 270 -19.80 -29.42 18.13
N GLY A 271 -21.10 -29.57 18.10
CA GLY A 271 -22.01 -28.64 18.77
C GLY A 271 -21.94 -28.89 20.31
N VAL A 272 -21.49 -27.92 21.07
CA VAL A 272 -21.34 -28.09 22.55
C VAL A 272 -22.68 -28.39 23.23
N TYR A 273 -23.75 -27.76 22.77
CA TYR A 273 -25.10 -27.94 23.31
C TYR A 273 -25.75 -29.24 22.83
N THR A 274 -25.64 -29.51 21.51
CA THR A 274 -26.33 -30.68 20.89
C THR A 274 -25.51 -31.96 20.96
N GLN A 275 -24.22 -31.90 21.31
CA GLN A 275 -23.24 -33.00 21.27
C GLN A 275 -23.14 -33.73 19.93
N GLN A 276 -23.64 -33.09 18.87
CA GLN A 276 -23.62 -33.63 17.51
C GLN A 276 -22.34 -33.23 16.79
N GLU A 277 -21.79 -34.19 16.05
CA GLU A 277 -20.70 -33.90 15.10
C GLU A 277 -21.22 -33.04 13.96
N LYS A 278 -20.52 -31.95 13.70
CA LYS A 278 -20.80 -31.03 12.60
C LYS A 278 -19.53 -30.76 11.81
N SER A 279 -19.68 -30.24 10.63
CA SER A 279 -18.56 -29.69 9.87
C SER A 279 -18.75 -28.18 9.70
N VAL A 280 -17.63 -27.46 9.64
CA VAL A 280 -17.61 -26.04 9.34
C VAL A 280 -16.81 -25.84 8.06
N LEU A 281 -17.36 -25.11 7.10
CA LEU A 281 -16.66 -24.76 5.88
C LEU A 281 -16.04 -23.38 6.01
N LEU A 282 -14.77 -23.25 5.63
CA LEU A 282 -14.08 -21.98 5.48
C LEU A 282 -13.89 -21.70 4.00
N CYS A 283 -14.42 -20.59 3.54
CA CYS A 283 -14.22 -20.07 2.20
C CYS A 283 -13.66 -18.63 2.26
N VAL A 284 -12.57 -18.37 1.54
CA VAL A 284 -12.02 -17.02 1.44
C VAL A 284 -12.47 -16.41 0.12
N VAL A 285 -13.17 -15.28 0.21
CA VAL A 285 -13.78 -14.59 -0.94
C VAL A 285 -13.45 -13.09 -0.93
N SER A 286 -13.60 -12.42 -2.07
CA SER A 286 -13.56 -10.96 -2.09
C SER A 286 -14.85 -10.37 -1.53
N ILE A 287 -14.80 -9.14 -0.99
CA ILE A 287 -15.99 -8.44 -0.47
C ILE A 287 -17.14 -8.46 -1.48
N LYS A 288 -16.84 -8.28 -2.77
CA LYS A 288 -17.87 -8.27 -3.83
C LYS A 288 -18.55 -9.62 -4.04
N GLN A 289 -17.92 -10.71 -3.63
CA GLN A 289 -18.46 -12.07 -3.77
C GLN A 289 -19.30 -12.51 -2.57
N ILE A 290 -19.27 -11.77 -1.45
CA ILE A 290 -20.02 -12.13 -0.23
C ILE A 290 -21.54 -12.23 -0.48
N PRO A 291 -22.20 -11.24 -1.14
CA PRO A 291 -23.63 -11.34 -1.39
C PRO A 291 -24.02 -12.60 -2.16
N TYR A 292 -23.24 -12.91 -3.20
CA TYR A 292 -23.48 -14.10 -4.02
C TYR A 292 -23.22 -15.40 -3.24
N LEU A 293 -22.20 -15.45 -2.40
CA LEU A 293 -21.96 -16.59 -1.51
C LEU A 293 -23.12 -16.80 -0.54
N LYS A 294 -23.64 -15.72 0.04
CA LYS A 294 -24.80 -15.79 0.94
C LYS A 294 -26.04 -16.34 0.24
N GLU A 295 -26.31 -15.87 -0.99
CA GLU A 295 -27.41 -16.33 -1.81
C GLU A 295 -27.34 -17.84 -2.04
N ILE A 296 -26.20 -18.35 -2.52
CA ILE A 296 -25.99 -19.79 -2.75
C ILE A 296 -26.22 -20.61 -1.45
N VAL A 297 -25.68 -20.14 -0.33
CA VAL A 297 -25.79 -20.89 0.91
C VAL A 297 -27.22 -20.89 1.44
N MET A 298 -27.91 -19.75 1.40
CA MET A 298 -29.30 -19.62 1.87
C MET A 298 -30.29 -20.36 0.98
N GLU A 299 -30.05 -20.48 -0.34
CA GLU A 299 -30.86 -21.31 -1.25
C GLU A 299 -30.83 -22.81 -0.87
N ILE A 300 -29.68 -23.29 -0.36
CA ILE A 300 -29.48 -24.69 0.00
C ILE A 300 -29.95 -24.97 1.44
N ASP A 301 -29.66 -24.05 2.35
CA ASP A 301 -30.00 -24.18 3.76
C ASP A 301 -30.29 -22.81 4.40
N GLU A 302 -31.59 -22.51 4.53
CA GLU A 302 -32.06 -21.26 5.18
C GLU A 302 -31.66 -21.13 6.64
N ASN A 303 -31.39 -22.25 7.32
CA ASN A 303 -30.98 -22.27 8.72
C ASN A 303 -29.44 -22.22 8.89
N SER A 304 -28.68 -22.02 7.80
CA SER A 304 -27.24 -21.95 7.87
C SER A 304 -26.78 -20.70 8.62
N PHE A 305 -25.66 -20.84 9.34
CA PHE A 305 -25.04 -19.74 10.08
C PHE A 305 -23.74 -19.34 9.40
N LEU A 306 -23.65 -18.06 8.94
CA LEU A 306 -22.48 -17.52 8.27
C LEU A 306 -21.79 -16.47 9.14
N ILE A 307 -20.50 -16.67 9.38
CA ILE A 307 -19.64 -15.69 10.05
C ILE A 307 -18.69 -15.10 9.00
N VAL A 308 -18.69 -13.79 8.85
CA VAL A 308 -17.80 -13.07 7.94
C VAL A 308 -16.76 -12.33 8.76
N GLY A 309 -15.51 -12.74 8.64
CA GLY A 309 -14.37 -12.13 9.31
C GLY A 309 -13.44 -11.38 8.36
N ASP A 310 -12.78 -10.35 8.87
CA ASP A 310 -11.73 -9.63 8.15
C ASP A 310 -10.47 -10.48 8.03
N VAL A 311 -9.89 -10.52 6.83
CA VAL A 311 -8.57 -11.13 6.60
C VAL A 311 -7.64 -10.04 6.12
N ARG A 312 -6.56 -9.82 6.86
CA ARG A 312 -5.58 -8.76 6.52
C ARG A 312 -4.80 -9.08 5.25
N GLU A 313 -4.39 -10.32 5.08
CA GLU A 313 -3.59 -10.75 3.94
C GLU A 313 -3.94 -12.19 3.55
N VAL A 314 -4.13 -12.41 2.24
CA VAL A 314 -4.33 -13.74 1.66
C VAL A 314 -3.37 -13.92 0.50
N MET A 315 -2.50 -14.92 0.62
CA MET A 315 -1.57 -15.32 -0.43
C MET A 315 -1.96 -16.71 -0.96
N GLY A 316 -1.93 -16.89 -2.26
CA GLY A 316 -2.18 -18.18 -2.88
C GLY A 316 -2.96 -18.11 -4.19
N ASN A 317 -3.29 -19.28 -4.74
CA ASN A 317 -4.03 -19.38 -6.00
C ASN A 317 -5.42 -18.72 -5.89
N GLY A 318 -5.71 -17.80 -6.80
CA GLY A 318 -6.96 -17.01 -6.80
C GLY A 318 -6.89 -15.70 -6.03
N PHE A 319 -5.80 -15.42 -5.31
CA PHE A 319 -5.48 -14.17 -4.62
C PHE A 319 -4.12 -13.61 -5.06
N VAL A 320 -3.54 -12.70 -4.30
CA VAL A 320 -2.25 -12.08 -4.65
C VAL A 320 -1.16 -13.15 -4.71
N GLN A 321 -0.62 -13.40 -5.90
CA GLN A 321 0.63 -14.13 -6.03
C GLN A 321 1.79 -13.19 -5.72
N LYS A 322 2.70 -13.57 -4.81
CA LYS A 322 3.96 -12.85 -4.65
C LYS A 322 4.65 -12.77 -6.02
N LEU A 323 4.82 -11.57 -6.52
CA LEU A 323 5.79 -11.31 -7.59
C LEU A 323 7.17 -11.60 -7.01
N GLN A 324 7.72 -12.77 -7.37
CA GLN A 324 9.12 -13.09 -7.13
C GLN A 324 10.02 -12.20 -7.99
#